data_4993a0d76be7b610296a530db4cd5b6a
#
_entry.id   4993a0d76be7b610296a530db4cd5b6a
#
_cell.length_a   1.000
_cell.length_b   1.000
_cell.length_c   1.000
_cell.angle_alpha   90.00
_cell.angle_beta   90.00
_cell.angle_gamma   90.00
#
_symmetry.space_group_name_H-M   'P 1'
#
loop_
_entity.id
_entity.type
_entity.pdbx_description
1 polymer ?
#
loop_
_entity_poly.entity_id
_entity_poly.type
_entity_poly.pdbx_seq_one_letter_code
_entity_poly.pdbx_strand_id
1 'polypeptide(L)'
;VTYYDDFIESEWWALKTIWDKGLLYKGFKIVPYCPRCGTPLSSHEVAQGYKDVKERSAIVRFKVKGEDAYFLAWTTTPWTLPSNVALCVNPEDTYCKVKAADSYTYYMAEALLENVLGRLKTEDAPAYEILETYKGKDLEYKEYEPLFKCSGIQRI
;
A
#
# COMPACT_ATOMS: atom_id res chain seq x y z
N VAL A 1 20.58 33.31 -24.24
CA VAL A 1 20.28 33.08 -22.83
C VAL A 1 18.76 32.93 -22.68
N THR A 2 18.30 32.05 -21.80
CA THR A 2 16.88 31.62 -21.70
C THR A 2 15.88 32.71 -21.33
N TYR A 3 16.33 33.92 -20.95
CA TYR A 3 15.46 35.05 -20.68
C TYR A 3 15.38 36.05 -21.84
N TYR A 4 16.03 35.81 -22.98
CA TYR A 4 15.89 36.63 -24.17
C TYR A 4 14.57 36.33 -24.91
N ASP A 5 13.95 37.36 -25.47
CA ASP A 5 12.65 37.28 -26.14
C ASP A 5 12.66 36.24 -27.26
N ASP A 6 13.70 36.24 -28.09
CA ASP A 6 13.86 35.25 -29.19
C ASP A 6 13.86 33.81 -28.68
N PHE A 7 14.44 33.55 -27.48
CA PHE A 7 14.41 32.22 -26.89
C PHE A 7 12.99 31.85 -26.39
N ILE A 8 12.33 32.78 -25.72
CA ILE A 8 10.97 32.63 -25.21
C ILE A 8 9.99 32.40 -26.37
N GLU A 9 10.10 33.17 -27.47
CA GLU A 9 9.28 32.95 -28.66
C GLU A 9 9.47 31.56 -29.26
N SER A 10 10.72 31.08 -29.34
CA SER A 10 11.03 29.75 -29.83
C SER A 10 10.42 28.66 -28.94
N GLU A 11 10.47 28.83 -27.63
CA GLU A 11 9.84 27.90 -26.67
C GLU A 11 8.31 27.88 -26.82
N TRP A 12 7.69 29.04 -26.92
CA TRP A 12 6.25 29.15 -27.13
C TRP A 12 5.82 28.54 -28.48
N TRP A 13 6.61 28.74 -29.53
CA TRP A 13 6.36 28.11 -30.82
C TRP A 13 6.39 26.58 -30.70
N ALA A 14 7.36 26.02 -29.99
CA ALA A 14 7.46 24.56 -29.77
C ALA A 14 6.26 24.04 -28.98
N LEU A 15 5.89 24.71 -27.89
CA LEU A 15 4.72 24.34 -27.07
C LEU A 15 3.41 24.42 -27.87
N LYS A 16 3.24 25.49 -28.67
CA LYS A 16 2.09 25.66 -29.55
C LYS A 16 1.99 24.53 -30.58
N THR A 17 3.14 24.13 -31.15
CA THR A 17 3.19 23.03 -32.14
C THR A 17 2.80 21.70 -31.48
N ILE A 18 3.24 21.44 -30.24
CA ILE A 18 2.86 20.24 -29.49
C ILE A 18 1.37 20.27 -29.15
N TRP A 19 0.84 21.42 -28.76
CA TRP A 19 -0.58 21.63 -28.48
C TRP A 19 -1.44 21.34 -29.73
N ASP A 20 -1.09 21.94 -30.87
CA ASP A 20 -1.83 21.77 -32.11
C ASP A 20 -1.86 20.31 -32.64
N LYS A 21 -0.87 19.51 -32.24
CA LYS A 21 -0.83 18.07 -32.50
C LYS A 21 -1.64 17.25 -31.46
N GLY A 22 -2.28 17.87 -30.48
CA GLY A 22 -3.06 17.20 -29.43
C GLY A 22 -2.22 16.39 -28.43
N LEU A 23 -0.91 16.65 -28.38
CA LEU A 23 0.02 15.92 -27.50
C LEU A 23 0.16 16.56 -26.10
N LEU A 24 -0.32 17.79 -25.93
CA LEU A 24 -0.35 18.47 -24.64
C LEU A 24 -1.75 18.41 -24.05
N TYR A 25 -1.88 17.79 -22.88
CA TYR A 25 -3.16 17.62 -22.21
C TYR A 25 -3.03 17.82 -20.70
N LYS A 26 -4.14 18.11 -20.04
CA LYS A 26 -4.21 18.19 -18.58
C LYS A 26 -4.34 16.80 -18.00
N GLY A 27 -3.39 16.39 -17.20
CA GLY A 27 -3.37 15.07 -16.55
C GLY A 27 -3.02 15.15 -15.06
N PHE A 28 -3.18 14.01 -14.39
CA PHE A 28 -2.77 13.83 -13.00
C PHE A 28 -1.53 12.94 -12.94
N LYS A 29 -0.60 13.30 -12.06
CA LYS A 29 0.61 12.52 -11.80
C LYS A 29 0.87 12.49 -10.30
N ILE A 30 1.21 11.30 -9.79
CA ILE A 30 1.70 11.16 -8.41
C ILE A 30 3.13 11.66 -8.36
N VAL A 31 3.39 12.61 -7.48
CA VAL A 31 4.74 13.16 -7.26
C VAL A 31 5.04 13.19 -5.76
N PRO A 32 6.30 12.97 -5.36
CA PRO A 32 6.75 13.22 -3.99
C PRO A 32 6.52 14.69 -3.63
N TYR A 33 6.10 14.95 -2.40
CA TYR A 33 5.82 16.30 -1.91
C TYR A 33 6.53 16.53 -0.59
N CYS A 34 7.21 17.67 -0.46
CA CYS A 34 7.86 18.08 0.78
C CYS A 34 6.91 18.93 1.62
N PRO A 35 6.40 18.43 2.77
CA PRO A 35 5.50 19.23 3.62
C PRO A 35 6.20 20.39 4.29
N ARG A 36 7.53 20.34 4.45
CA ARG A 36 8.33 21.43 5.03
C ARG A 36 8.51 22.60 4.07
N CYS A 37 8.80 22.29 2.80
CA CYS A 37 9.01 23.31 1.76
C CYS A 37 7.70 23.75 1.10
N GLY A 38 6.63 22.92 1.17
CA GLY A 38 5.37 23.17 0.50
C GLY A 38 5.43 23.00 -1.01
N THR A 39 6.41 22.21 -1.52
CA THR A 39 6.65 22.05 -2.95
C THR A 39 6.71 20.58 -3.37
N PRO A 40 6.31 20.25 -4.61
CA PRO A 40 6.61 18.95 -5.19
C PRO A 40 8.12 18.80 -5.42
N LEU A 41 8.60 17.57 -5.32
CA LEU A 41 10.00 17.22 -5.51
C LEU A 41 10.19 16.50 -6.85
N SER A 42 11.31 16.80 -7.52
CA SER A 42 11.76 16.02 -8.67
C SER A 42 12.28 14.66 -8.25
N SER A 43 12.31 13.69 -9.17
CA SER A 43 12.91 12.38 -8.93
C SER A 43 14.40 12.47 -8.56
N HIS A 44 15.11 13.46 -9.08
CA HIS A 44 16.52 13.70 -8.78
C HIS A 44 16.72 14.14 -7.32
N GLU A 45 15.91 15.06 -6.83
CA GLU A 45 15.95 15.50 -5.42
C GLU A 45 15.63 14.35 -4.46
N VAL A 46 14.60 13.55 -4.80
CA VAL A 46 14.24 12.36 -4.00
C VAL A 46 15.37 11.36 -3.95
N ALA A 47 16.04 11.08 -5.09
CA ALA A 47 17.14 10.12 -5.17
C ALA A 47 18.31 10.46 -4.24
N GLN A 48 18.56 11.75 -3.98
CA GLN A 48 19.64 12.20 -3.09
C GLN A 48 19.27 12.11 -1.60
N GLY A 49 18.00 11.94 -1.26
CA GLY A 49 17.49 11.97 0.09
C GLY A 49 17.29 10.62 0.77
N TYR A 50 17.57 9.51 0.08
CA TYR A 50 17.41 8.17 0.66
C TYR A 50 18.36 7.92 1.82
N LYS A 51 17.82 7.46 2.93
CA LYS A 51 18.58 7.01 4.10
C LYS A 51 17.75 6.02 4.91
N ASP A 52 18.42 5.15 5.63
CA ASP A 52 17.75 4.23 6.56
C ASP A 52 17.19 4.99 7.76
N VAL A 53 15.93 4.78 8.05
CA VAL A 53 15.24 5.34 9.21
C VAL A 53 14.54 4.23 9.98
N LYS A 54 14.44 4.39 11.31
CA LYS A 54 13.64 3.50 12.15
C LYS A 54 12.29 4.14 12.38
N GLU A 55 11.24 3.47 11.93
CA GLU A 55 9.86 3.90 12.12
C GLU A 55 9.01 2.82 12.77
N ARG A 56 7.95 3.24 13.45
CA ARG A 56 6.96 2.30 13.99
C ARG A 56 6.07 1.83 12.85
N SER A 57 5.88 0.52 12.78
CA SER A 57 4.94 -0.10 11.86
C SER A 57 3.84 -0.82 12.65
N ALA A 58 2.72 -1.07 12.00
CA ALA A 58 1.59 -1.79 12.57
C ALA A 58 1.23 -3.00 11.70
N ILE A 59 0.88 -4.10 12.36
CA ILE A 59 0.21 -5.23 11.73
C ILE A 59 -1.25 -5.17 12.16
N VAL A 60 -2.14 -5.07 11.19
CA VAL A 60 -3.55 -4.81 11.40
C VAL A 60 -4.37 -6.02 11.01
N ARG A 61 -5.38 -6.33 11.80
CA ARG A 61 -6.32 -7.43 11.59
C ARG A 61 -7.58 -6.93 10.92
N PHE A 62 -7.92 -7.48 9.76
CA PHE A 62 -9.16 -7.19 9.05
C PHE A 62 -10.06 -8.41 9.12
N LYS A 63 -11.21 -8.31 9.80
CA LYS A 63 -12.16 -9.42 9.98
C LYS A 63 -12.70 -9.86 8.64
N VAL A 64 -12.55 -11.14 8.31
CA VAL A 64 -13.13 -11.73 7.10
C VAL A 64 -14.64 -11.85 7.27
N LYS A 65 -15.42 -11.48 6.25
CA LYS A 65 -16.87 -11.65 6.28
C LYS A 65 -17.25 -13.13 6.18
N GLY A 66 -18.17 -13.55 7.05
CA GLY A 66 -18.67 -14.93 7.04
C GLY A 66 -17.74 -15.98 7.63
N GLU A 67 -16.57 -15.59 8.12
CA GLU A 67 -15.61 -16.49 8.75
C GLU A 67 -15.09 -15.93 10.08
N ASP A 68 -14.71 -16.82 10.99
CA ASP A 68 -13.98 -16.42 12.20
C ASP A 68 -12.47 -16.41 11.94
N ALA A 69 -12.07 -15.55 11.00
CA ALA A 69 -10.68 -15.37 10.57
C ALA A 69 -10.41 -13.90 10.25
N TYR A 70 -9.11 -13.55 10.15
CA TYR A 70 -8.66 -12.19 9.88
C TYR A 70 -7.58 -12.20 8.81
N PHE A 71 -7.62 -11.24 7.89
CA PHE A 71 -6.44 -10.90 7.10
C PHE A 71 -5.46 -10.10 7.95
N LEU A 72 -4.19 -10.41 7.85
CA LEU A 72 -3.12 -9.59 8.41
C LEU A 72 -2.51 -8.71 7.32
N ALA A 73 -2.46 -7.41 7.56
CA ALA A 73 -1.80 -6.46 6.68
C ALA A 73 -0.83 -5.59 7.48
N TRP A 74 0.35 -5.38 6.92
CA TRP A 74 1.40 -4.55 7.49
C TRP A 74 1.36 -3.15 6.89
N THR A 75 1.56 -2.13 7.71
CA THR A 75 1.64 -0.73 7.28
C THR A 75 2.62 0.08 8.11
N THR A 76 3.32 1.01 7.49
CA THR A 76 4.09 2.08 8.13
C THR A 76 3.28 3.37 8.28
N THR A 77 2.09 3.45 7.67
CA THR A 77 1.23 4.65 7.64
C THR A 77 -0.16 4.36 8.22
N PRO A 78 -0.26 4.06 9.54
CA PRO A 78 -1.54 3.66 10.14
C PRO A 78 -2.63 4.74 10.08
N TRP A 79 -2.29 6.00 9.90
CA TRP A 79 -3.24 7.10 9.70
C TRP A 79 -4.02 7.05 8.38
N THR A 80 -3.61 6.21 7.41
CA THR A 80 -4.36 5.98 6.16
C THR A 80 -5.45 4.91 6.29
N LEU A 81 -5.47 4.14 7.38
CA LEU A 81 -6.41 3.04 7.59
C LEU A 81 -7.89 3.45 7.54
N PRO A 82 -8.32 4.64 8.01
CA PRO A 82 -9.72 5.07 7.86
C PRO A 82 -10.20 5.13 6.40
N SER A 83 -9.29 5.36 5.46
CA SER A 83 -9.56 5.43 4.01
C SER A 83 -9.30 4.10 3.30
N ASN A 84 -9.07 2.99 4.02
CA ASN A 84 -8.83 1.69 3.41
C ASN A 84 -10.06 1.22 2.62
N VAL A 85 -9.84 0.85 1.36
CA VAL A 85 -10.88 0.35 0.45
C VAL A 85 -10.70 -1.14 0.16
N ALA A 86 -9.45 -1.58 -0.03
CA ALA A 86 -9.12 -2.96 -0.39
C ALA A 86 -7.75 -3.37 0.17
N LEU A 87 -7.55 -4.68 0.31
CA LEU A 87 -6.24 -5.30 0.54
C LEU A 87 -5.73 -5.82 -0.80
N CYS A 88 -4.42 -5.68 -1.02
CA CYS A 88 -3.77 -6.17 -2.23
C CYS A 88 -2.91 -7.38 -1.89
N VAL A 89 -2.99 -8.41 -2.71
CA VAL A 89 -2.18 -9.63 -2.62
C VAL A 89 -1.44 -9.84 -3.93
N ASN A 90 -0.26 -10.45 -3.89
CA ASN A 90 0.43 -10.88 -5.10
C ASN A 90 -0.21 -12.21 -5.57
N PRO A 91 -0.75 -12.31 -6.79
CA PRO A 91 -1.43 -13.51 -7.28
C PRO A 91 -0.55 -14.75 -7.32
N GLU A 92 0.76 -14.60 -7.50
CA GLU A 92 1.73 -15.70 -7.62
C GLU A 92 2.29 -16.17 -6.28
N ASP A 93 2.18 -15.36 -5.22
CA ASP A 93 2.68 -15.73 -3.91
C ASP A 93 1.77 -16.74 -3.21
N THR A 94 2.35 -17.45 -2.25
CA THR A 94 1.62 -18.42 -1.41
C THR A 94 1.16 -17.73 -0.12
N TYR A 95 -0.12 -17.93 0.19
CA TYR A 95 -0.76 -17.45 1.41
C TYR A 95 -1.29 -18.65 2.21
N CYS A 96 -1.27 -18.54 3.53
CA CYS A 96 -1.74 -19.57 4.43
C CYS A 96 -2.90 -19.06 5.29
N LYS A 97 -3.87 -19.94 5.55
CA LYS A 97 -4.81 -19.81 6.65
C LYS A 97 -4.20 -20.57 7.84
N VAL A 98 -3.92 -19.86 8.91
CA VAL A 98 -3.22 -20.40 10.08
C VAL A 98 -3.98 -20.12 11.35
N LYS A 99 -4.01 -21.08 12.26
CA LYS A 99 -4.44 -20.88 13.63
C LYS A 99 -3.22 -20.55 14.47
N ALA A 100 -3.22 -19.37 15.08
CA ALA A 100 -2.11 -18.93 15.91
C ALA A 100 -2.33 -19.27 17.39
N ALA A 101 -1.24 -19.27 18.15
CA ALA A 101 -1.27 -19.57 19.59
C ALA A 101 -2.10 -18.57 20.41
N ASP A 102 -2.42 -17.38 19.85
CA ASP A 102 -3.33 -16.40 20.44
C ASP A 102 -4.82 -16.74 20.23
N SER A 103 -5.11 -17.94 19.73
CA SER A 103 -6.46 -18.48 19.46
C SER A 103 -7.19 -17.87 18.25
N TYR A 104 -6.56 -16.96 17.53
CA TYR A 104 -7.13 -16.40 16.29
C TYR A 104 -6.69 -17.16 15.06
N THR A 105 -7.52 -17.09 14.02
CA THR A 105 -7.20 -17.62 12.69
C THR A 105 -6.84 -16.46 11.76
N TYR A 106 -5.74 -16.59 11.04
CA TYR A 106 -5.22 -15.54 10.17
C TYR A 106 -4.99 -16.02 8.74
N TYR A 107 -5.23 -15.11 7.78
CA TYR A 107 -4.76 -15.20 6.41
C TYR A 107 -3.54 -14.29 6.26
N MET A 108 -2.42 -14.83 5.85
CA MET A 108 -1.18 -14.08 5.63
C MET A 108 -0.24 -14.78 4.67
N ALA A 109 0.77 -14.06 4.16
CA ALA A 109 1.78 -14.64 3.29
C ALA A 109 2.62 -15.69 4.04
N GLU A 110 2.84 -16.86 3.41
CA GLU A 110 3.61 -17.96 3.98
C GLU A 110 5.03 -17.54 4.37
N ALA A 111 5.69 -16.75 3.53
CA ALA A 111 7.05 -16.26 3.75
C ALA A 111 7.21 -15.40 5.01
N LEU A 112 6.10 -14.88 5.58
CA LEU A 112 6.13 -13.99 6.74
C LEU A 112 5.64 -14.66 8.04
N LEU A 113 5.25 -15.94 8.00
CA LEU A 113 4.70 -16.65 9.15
C LEU A 113 5.63 -16.61 10.36
N GLU A 114 6.90 -16.98 10.17
CA GLU A 114 7.88 -17.01 11.26
C GLU A 114 8.18 -15.59 11.81
N ASN A 115 8.32 -14.61 10.92
CA ASN A 115 8.63 -13.24 11.31
C ASN A 115 7.51 -12.57 12.13
N VAL A 116 6.26 -12.92 11.85
CA VAL A 116 5.09 -12.28 12.46
C VAL A 116 4.58 -13.08 13.66
N LEU A 117 4.42 -14.38 13.50
CA LEU A 117 3.81 -15.27 14.50
C LEU A 117 4.85 -16.02 15.33
N GLY A 118 6.09 -16.18 14.86
CA GLY A 118 7.13 -16.94 15.55
C GLY A 118 7.36 -16.48 17.00
N ARG A 119 7.14 -15.19 17.29
CA ARG A 119 7.20 -14.62 18.64
C ARG A 119 6.13 -15.15 19.62
N LEU A 120 5.09 -15.80 19.10
CA LEU A 120 4.02 -16.42 19.89
C LEU A 120 4.38 -17.84 20.36
N LYS A 121 5.53 -18.36 19.90
CA LYS A 121 6.01 -19.69 20.29
C LYS A 121 6.28 -19.74 21.79
N THR A 122 5.78 -20.79 22.43
CA THR A 122 6.08 -21.13 23.83
C THR A 122 6.80 -22.47 23.90
N GLU A 123 7.32 -22.86 25.07
CA GLU A 123 8.01 -24.15 25.24
C GLU A 123 7.08 -25.35 24.99
N ASP A 124 5.79 -25.18 25.29
CA ASP A 124 4.79 -26.25 25.24
C ASP A 124 3.92 -26.25 23.97
N ALA A 125 3.97 -25.20 23.13
CA ALA A 125 3.10 -25.10 21.98
C ALA A 125 3.77 -24.40 20.78
N PRO A 126 3.45 -24.85 19.55
CA PRO A 126 3.89 -24.16 18.35
C PRO A 126 3.26 -22.77 18.26
N ALA A 127 3.95 -21.84 17.59
CA ALA A 127 3.47 -20.48 17.39
C ALA A 127 2.18 -20.43 16.56
N TYR A 128 2.03 -21.35 15.64
CA TYR A 128 0.89 -21.44 14.72
C TYR A 128 0.78 -22.86 14.12
N GLU A 129 -0.41 -23.15 13.61
CA GLU A 129 -0.73 -24.34 12.83
C GLU A 129 -1.27 -23.91 11.47
N ILE A 130 -0.71 -24.43 10.37
CA ILE A 130 -1.20 -24.16 9.03
C ILE A 130 -2.41 -25.05 8.78
N LEU A 131 -3.57 -24.43 8.54
CA LEU A 131 -4.82 -25.11 8.24
C LEU A 131 -4.97 -25.37 6.73
N GLU A 132 -4.72 -24.34 5.94
CA GLU A 132 -4.92 -24.34 4.49
C GLU A 132 -3.88 -23.43 3.81
N THR A 133 -3.60 -23.71 2.54
CA THR A 133 -2.67 -22.95 1.71
C THR A 133 -3.36 -22.54 0.41
N TYR A 134 -3.12 -21.29 -0.04
CA TYR A 134 -3.74 -20.68 -1.22
C TYR A 134 -2.69 -19.99 -2.08
N LYS A 135 -2.97 -19.86 -3.38
CA LYS A 135 -2.32 -18.83 -4.19
C LYS A 135 -3.04 -17.50 -3.99
N GLY A 136 -2.30 -16.38 -4.13
CA GLY A 136 -2.92 -15.06 -3.97
C GLY A 136 -4.15 -14.84 -4.84
N LYS A 137 -4.15 -15.36 -6.08
CA LYS A 137 -5.32 -15.34 -6.98
C LYS A 137 -6.57 -16.01 -6.40
N ASP A 138 -6.43 -16.99 -5.52
CA ASP A 138 -7.56 -17.71 -4.92
C ASP A 138 -8.23 -16.90 -3.80
N LEU A 139 -7.59 -15.81 -3.37
CA LEU A 139 -8.11 -14.86 -2.38
C LEU A 139 -8.83 -13.66 -3.02
N GLU A 140 -8.87 -13.60 -4.36
CA GLU A 140 -9.56 -12.53 -5.08
C GLU A 140 -11.04 -12.46 -4.69
N TYR A 141 -11.54 -11.24 -4.54
CA TYR A 141 -12.92 -10.92 -4.12
C TYR A 141 -13.33 -11.43 -2.72
N LYS A 142 -12.40 -11.94 -1.91
CA LYS A 142 -12.72 -12.30 -0.53
C LYS A 142 -12.97 -11.03 0.29
N GLU A 143 -14.17 -10.89 0.81
CA GLU A 143 -14.61 -9.68 1.50
C GLU A 143 -14.19 -9.66 2.98
N TYR A 144 -13.97 -8.46 3.50
CA TYR A 144 -13.68 -8.22 4.91
C TYR A 144 -14.50 -7.04 5.47
N GLU A 145 -14.61 -6.96 6.79
CA GLU A 145 -15.26 -5.85 7.46
C GLU A 145 -14.34 -4.64 7.53
N PRO A 146 -14.88 -3.42 7.34
CA PRO A 146 -14.08 -2.21 7.51
C PRO A 146 -13.62 -2.05 8.96
N LEU A 147 -12.37 -1.60 9.16
CA LEU A 147 -11.83 -1.32 10.50
C LEU A 147 -12.61 -0.23 11.23
N PHE A 148 -13.10 0.75 10.49
CA PHE A 148 -13.82 1.91 11.03
C PHE A 148 -15.22 1.98 10.41
N LYS A 149 -16.22 2.13 11.25
CA LYS A 149 -17.59 2.42 10.82
C LYS A 149 -17.70 3.93 10.65
N CYS A 150 -17.40 4.44 9.46
CA CYS A 150 -17.64 5.85 9.14
C CYS A 150 -19.12 6.03 8.79
N SER A 151 -19.91 6.65 9.69
CA SER A 151 -21.28 7.04 9.40
C SER A 151 -21.26 8.13 8.32
N GLY A 152 -21.92 7.88 7.19
CA GLY A 152 -22.12 8.85 6.11
C GLY A 152 -21.29 8.67 4.85
N ILE A 153 -20.35 7.72 4.78
CA ILE A 153 -19.67 7.37 3.54
C ILE A 153 -20.38 6.15 2.94
N GLN A 154 -21.20 6.38 1.93
CA GLN A 154 -21.63 5.31 1.03
C GLN A 154 -20.41 4.88 0.22
N ARG A 155 -20.01 3.63 0.38
CA ARG A 155 -19.01 3.02 -0.51
C ARG A 155 -19.67 2.84 -1.87
N ILE A 156 -19.05 3.40 -2.88
CA ILE A 156 -19.39 3.21 -4.29
C ILE A 156 -19.00 1.80 -4.70
#